data_bd314b92a54664aaa4c63976dc4de5f6
#
_entry.id   bd314b92a54664aaa4c63976dc4de5f6
#
_cell.length_a   1.000
_cell.length_b   1.000
_cell.length_c   1.000
_cell.angle_alpha   90.00
_cell.angle_beta   90.00
_cell.angle_gamma   90.00
#
_symmetry.space_group_name_H-M   'P 1'
#
loop_
_entity.id
_entity.type
_entity.pdbx_description
1 polymer ?
#
loop_
_entity_poly.entity_id
_entity_poly.type
_entity_poly.pdbx_seq_one_letter_code
_entity_poly.pdbx_strand_id
1 'polypeptide(L)'
;TEVIRYKKPERLSRYTPDFILPNKIYIEGKGQFLTADRRKHRLIREQFGDKYDIRFVFSNPNQRIGKKSKTRYRDWCERYGFKWAHLEIPKEWIKENAKK
;
A
#
# COMPACT_ATOMS: atom_id res chain seq x y z
N THR A 1 -9.53 15.48 2.55
CA THR A 1 -8.54 14.47 2.18
C THR A 1 -7.69 14.10 3.39
N GLU A 2 -7.62 12.83 3.69
CA GLU A 2 -6.83 12.37 4.83
C GLU A 2 -5.36 12.30 4.46
N VAL A 3 -4.51 12.77 5.38
CA VAL A 3 -3.06 12.76 5.21
C VAL A 3 -2.44 12.01 6.36
N ILE A 4 -1.62 11.01 6.05
CA ILE A 4 -0.84 10.28 7.04
C ILE A 4 0.54 10.90 7.12
N ARG A 5 0.92 11.38 8.31
CA ARG A 5 2.25 11.94 8.54
C ARG A 5 3.12 10.88 9.17
N TYR A 6 4.25 10.61 8.54
CA TYR A 6 5.19 9.59 8.99
C TYR A 6 6.61 10.14 8.99
N LYS A 7 7.48 9.54 9.80
CA LYS A 7 8.86 9.99 9.92
C LYS A 7 9.75 9.24 8.94
N LYS A 8 10.48 10.00 8.12
CA LYS A 8 11.68 9.51 7.46
C LYS A 8 12.86 9.74 8.40
N PRO A 9 14.01 9.08 8.20
CA PRO A 9 15.16 9.23 9.11
C PRO A 9 15.51 10.67 9.44
N GLU A 10 15.29 11.61 8.52
CA GLU A 10 15.72 13.00 8.68
C GLU A 10 14.58 14.01 8.73
N ARG A 11 13.33 13.59 8.51
CA ARG A 11 12.21 14.54 8.44
C ARG A 11 10.85 13.86 8.55
N LEU A 12 9.87 14.70 8.89
CA LEU A 12 8.45 14.29 8.81
C LEU A 12 7.99 14.39 7.36
N SER A 13 7.33 13.36 6.89
CA SER A 13 6.77 13.31 5.52
C SER A 13 5.27 13.05 5.57
N ARG A 14 4.61 13.31 4.45
CA ARG A 14 3.17 13.10 4.30
C ARG A 14 2.90 12.00 3.30
N TYR A 15 1.84 11.25 3.56
CA TYR A 15 1.30 10.28 2.63
C TYR A 15 -0.21 10.50 2.51
N THR A 16 -0.68 10.67 1.28
CA THR A 16 -2.10 10.80 0.97
C THR A 16 -2.51 9.62 0.11
N PRO A 17 -3.43 8.77 0.58
CA PRO A 17 -3.90 7.64 -0.23
C PRO A 17 -4.68 8.12 -1.45
N ASP A 18 -4.67 7.32 -2.53
CA ASP A 18 -5.43 7.64 -3.74
C ASP A 18 -6.92 7.61 -3.49
N PHE A 19 -7.39 6.59 -2.75
CA PHE A 19 -8.80 6.46 -2.38
C PHE A 19 -8.93 5.99 -0.95
N ILE A 20 -10.03 6.41 -0.30
CA ILE A 20 -10.41 5.89 1.00
C ILE A 20 -11.82 5.33 0.86
N LEU A 21 -11.97 4.02 1.08
CA LEU A 21 -13.28 3.39 1.04
C LEU A 21 -14.10 3.79 2.27
N PRO A 22 -15.44 3.72 2.20
CA PRO A 22 -16.29 4.07 3.36
C PRO A 22 -15.95 3.29 4.63
N ASN A 23 -15.42 2.09 4.50
CA ASN A 23 -15.02 1.24 5.62
C ASN A 23 -13.58 1.50 6.10
N LYS A 24 -12.99 2.63 5.72
CA LYS A 24 -11.65 3.07 6.14
C LYS A 24 -10.50 2.22 5.60
N ILE A 25 -10.70 1.53 4.49
CA ILE A 25 -9.62 0.88 3.76
C ILE A 25 -9.00 1.91 2.82
N TYR A 26 -7.69 2.08 2.92
CA TYR A 26 -6.93 3.04 2.12
C TYR A 26 -6.38 2.33 0.89
N ILE A 27 -6.73 2.83 -0.30
CA ILE A 27 -6.37 2.22 -1.57
C ILE A 27 -5.26 3.03 -2.23
N GLU A 28 -4.24 2.31 -2.65
CA GLU A 28 -3.12 2.87 -3.39
C GLU A 28 -3.03 2.18 -4.75
N GLY A 29 -3.29 2.93 -5.82
CA GLY A 29 -3.17 2.42 -7.19
C GLY A 29 -1.75 2.60 -7.71
N LYS A 30 -1.15 1.56 -8.28
CA LYS A 30 0.23 1.61 -8.78
C LYS A 30 0.37 0.98 -10.15
N GLY A 31 0.84 1.78 -11.11
CA GLY A 31 1.37 1.25 -12.37
C GLY A 31 2.80 0.77 -12.16
N GLN A 32 3.63 1.60 -11.53
CA GLN A 32 5.00 1.24 -11.13
C GLN A 32 5.13 1.33 -9.62
N PHE A 33 5.79 0.35 -9.05
CA PHE A 33 6.00 0.27 -7.60
C PHE A 33 7.50 0.44 -7.32
N LEU A 34 7.92 1.69 -7.28
CA LEU A 34 9.35 2.05 -7.21
C LEU A 34 9.90 1.85 -5.80
N THR A 35 11.24 1.85 -5.70
CA THR A 35 11.95 1.72 -4.42
C THR A 35 11.46 2.75 -3.40
N ALA A 36 11.29 4.00 -3.83
CA ALA A 36 10.81 5.06 -2.95
C ALA A 36 9.40 4.77 -2.41
N ASP A 37 8.52 4.23 -3.25
CA ASP A 37 7.17 3.85 -2.83
C ASP A 37 7.22 2.73 -1.79
N ARG A 38 8.01 1.71 -2.05
CA ARG A 38 8.14 0.56 -1.14
C ARG A 38 8.70 1.00 0.20
N ARG A 39 9.73 1.86 0.20
CA ARG A 39 10.32 2.38 1.44
C ARG A 39 9.30 3.20 2.23
N LYS A 40 8.54 4.06 1.56
CA LYS A 40 7.51 4.88 2.18
C LYS A 40 6.49 4.00 2.93
N HIS A 41 5.96 3.00 2.27
CA HIS A 41 4.94 2.14 2.88
C HIS A 41 5.49 1.26 4.00
N ARG A 42 6.74 0.83 3.89
CA ARG A 42 7.40 0.12 4.99
C ARG A 42 7.55 1.01 6.20
N LEU A 43 7.97 2.26 6.03
CA LEU A 43 8.10 3.20 7.13
C LEU A 43 6.76 3.48 7.81
N ILE A 44 5.71 3.66 7.03
CA ILE A 44 4.37 3.85 7.58
C ILE A 44 3.94 2.62 8.38
N ARG A 45 4.19 1.43 7.85
CA ARG A 45 3.85 0.18 8.53
C ARG A 45 4.63 0.01 9.82
N GLU A 46 5.92 0.33 9.81
CA GLU A 46 6.76 0.26 11.01
C GLU A 46 6.30 1.23 12.10
N GLN A 47 5.86 2.43 11.72
CA GLN A 47 5.50 3.47 12.68
C GLN A 47 4.08 3.34 13.20
N PHE A 48 3.16 2.84 12.39
CA PHE A 48 1.73 2.79 12.74
C PHE A 48 1.17 1.37 12.84
N GLY A 49 1.96 0.35 12.47
CA GLY A 49 1.50 -1.02 12.47
C GLY A 49 0.28 -1.19 11.57
N ASP A 50 -0.77 -1.79 12.10
CA ASP A 50 -2.02 -2.03 11.38
C ASP A 50 -3.10 -0.96 11.65
N LYS A 51 -2.70 0.17 12.23
CA LYS A 51 -3.64 1.28 12.46
C LYS A 51 -4.32 1.74 11.18
N TYR A 52 -3.57 1.74 10.07
CA TYR A 52 -4.08 2.09 8.75
C TYR A 52 -4.09 0.85 7.87
N ASP A 53 -5.25 0.51 7.33
CA ASP A 53 -5.40 -0.63 6.42
C ASP A 53 -5.13 -0.14 5.00
N ILE A 54 -3.87 -0.21 4.60
CA ILE A 54 -3.42 0.23 3.27
C ILE A 54 -3.31 -0.99 2.37
N ARG A 55 -3.96 -0.92 1.21
CA ARG A 55 -3.97 -2.01 0.23
C ARG A 55 -3.61 -1.47 -1.15
N PHE A 56 -2.99 -2.29 -1.96
CA PHE A 56 -2.50 -1.91 -3.28
C PHE A 56 -3.35 -2.51 -4.39
N VAL A 57 -3.58 -1.72 -5.44
CA VAL A 57 -4.18 -2.21 -6.68
C VAL A 57 -3.15 -1.95 -7.78
N PHE A 58 -2.62 -3.01 -8.36
CA PHE A 58 -1.56 -2.93 -9.38
C PHE A 58 -2.11 -3.13 -10.79
N SER A 59 -1.54 -2.40 -11.74
CA SER A 59 -1.79 -2.66 -13.16
C SER A 59 -1.21 -4.01 -13.55
N ASN A 60 -0.03 -4.36 -12.98
CA ASN A 60 0.60 -5.67 -13.21
C ASN A 60 1.28 -6.15 -11.91
N PRO A 61 0.58 -6.93 -11.08
CA PRO A 61 1.14 -7.42 -9.83
C PRO A 61 2.28 -8.42 -10.02
N ASN A 62 2.42 -8.99 -11.21
CA ASN A 62 3.49 -9.95 -11.50
C ASN A 62 4.80 -9.29 -11.95
N GLN A 63 4.81 -7.97 -12.07
CA GLN A 63 6.02 -7.26 -12.44
C GLN A 63 7.07 -7.34 -11.33
N ARG A 64 8.33 -7.55 -11.71
CA ARG A 64 9.44 -7.62 -10.76
C ARG A 64 9.77 -6.23 -10.22
N ILE A 65 10.23 -6.18 -8.97
CA ILE A 65 10.61 -4.91 -8.33
C ILE A 65 11.90 -4.33 -8.91
N GLY A 66 12.69 -5.12 -9.64
CA GLY A 66 13.90 -4.68 -10.30
C GLY A 66 14.40 -5.72 -11.29
N LYS A 67 15.28 -5.30 -12.21
CA LYS A 67 15.78 -6.16 -13.29
C LYS A 67 16.45 -7.43 -12.80
N LYS A 68 17.16 -7.34 -11.68
CA LYS A 68 17.91 -8.47 -11.13
C LYS A 68 17.18 -9.18 -10.00
N SER A 69 15.98 -8.75 -9.67
CA SER A 69 15.20 -9.32 -8.60
C SER A 69 14.20 -10.34 -9.15
N LYS A 70 13.99 -11.42 -8.40
CA LYS A 70 12.92 -12.36 -8.68
C LYS A 70 11.63 -12.00 -7.95
N THR A 71 11.69 -11.00 -7.05
CA THR A 71 10.53 -10.56 -6.26
C THR A 71 9.61 -9.74 -7.13
N ARG A 72 8.35 -10.13 -7.20
CA ARG A 72 7.29 -9.40 -7.91
C ARG A 72 6.62 -8.41 -6.96
N TYR A 73 5.84 -7.48 -7.50
CA TYR A 73 5.09 -6.52 -6.68
C TYR A 73 4.21 -7.24 -5.66
N ARG A 74 3.48 -8.26 -6.08
CA ARG A 74 2.62 -9.05 -5.18
C ARG A 74 3.40 -9.79 -4.12
N ASP A 75 4.60 -10.30 -4.44
CA ASP A 75 5.46 -11.00 -3.49
C ASP A 75 5.91 -10.07 -2.38
N TRP A 76 6.26 -8.85 -2.75
CA TRP A 76 6.63 -7.81 -1.79
C TRP A 76 5.47 -7.50 -0.83
N CYS A 77 4.26 -7.35 -1.37
CA CYS A 77 3.08 -7.10 -0.55
C CYS A 77 2.82 -8.24 0.42
N GLU A 78 2.89 -9.48 -0.06
CA GLU A 78 2.66 -10.66 0.77
C GLU A 78 3.72 -10.78 1.86
N ARG A 79 4.96 -10.47 1.54
CA ARG A 79 6.06 -10.50 2.50
C ARG A 79 5.88 -9.49 3.64
N TYR A 80 5.41 -8.30 3.33
CA TYR A 80 5.27 -7.22 4.31
C TYR A 80 3.85 -7.05 4.83
N GLY A 81 2.96 -7.99 4.51
CA GLY A 81 1.62 -8.04 5.09
C GLY A 81 0.61 -7.05 4.48
N PHE A 82 0.82 -6.64 3.25
CA PHE A 82 -0.13 -5.80 2.52
C PHE A 82 -1.02 -6.64 1.61
N LYS A 83 -2.30 -6.34 1.60
CA LYS A 83 -3.21 -6.95 0.63
C LYS A 83 -3.08 -6.23 -0.71
N TRP A 84 -3.29 -6.97 -1.78
CA TRP A 84 -3.16 -6.43 -3.13
C TRP A 84 -4.25 -6.98 -4.05
N ALA A 85 -4.51 -6.28 -5.15
CA ALA A 85 -5.43 -6.71 -6.19
C ALA A 85 -4.91 -6.31 -7.56
N HIS A 86 -5.49 -6.87 -8.61
CA HIS A 86 -5.12 -6.63 -10.00
C HIS A 86 -6.20 -5.76 -10.67
N LEU A 87 -5.79 -4.61 -11.16
CA LEU A 87 -6.57 -3.64 -11.96
C LEU A 87 -7.75 -2.99 -11.26
N GLU A 88 -8.52 -3.70 -10.46
CA GLU A 88 -9.75 -3.19 -9.87
C GLU A 88 -9.79 -3.44 -8.37
N ILE A 89 -10.51 -2.58 -7.66
CA ILE A 89 -10.78 -2.80 -6.24
C ILE A 89 -11.77 -3.96 -6.14
N PRO A 90 -11.42 -5.06 -5.46
CA PRO A 90 -12.33 -6.19 -5.30
C PRO A 90 -13.60 -5.77 -4.55
N LYS A 91 -14.74 -6.28 -4.98
CA LYS A 91 -16.02 -6.01 -4.32
C LYS A 91 -16.00 -6.43 -2.85
N GLU A 92 -15.27 -7.49 -2.55
CA GLU A 92 -15.12 -7.99 -1.18
C GLU A 92 -14.53 -6.93 -0.25
N TRP A 93 -13.60 -6.12 -0.76
CA TRP A 93 -12.98 -5.05 0.04
C TRP A 93 -14.00 -3.96 0.40
N ILE A 94 -14.90 -3.65 -0.54
CA ILE A 94 -15.95 -2.64 -0.32
C ILE A 94 -16.96 -3.13 0.71
N LYS A 95 -17.17 -4.44 0.75
CA LYS A 95 -18.15 -5.07 1.65
C LYS A 95 -17.60 -5.41 3.04
N GLU A 96 -16.28 -5.29 3.25
CA GLU A 96 -15.70 -5.57 4.56
C GLU A 96 -16.23 -4.59 5.61
N ASN A 97 -16.41 -5.08 6.84
CA ASN A 97 -16.81 -4.22 7.94
C ASN A 97 -15.70 -3.26 8.29
N ALA A 98 -16.07 -2.03 8.66
CA ALA A 98 -15.10 -1.05 9.12
C ALA A 98 -14.41 -1.53 10.39
N LYS A 99 -13.12 -1.26 10.52
CA LYS A 99 -12.39 -1.49 11.77
C LYS A 99 -12.90 -0.52 12.84
N LYS A 100 -13.09 -1.05 14.00
CA LYS A 100 -13.48 -0.24 15.16
C LYS A 100 -12.25 0.28 15.89
#